data_110492197bc07e30c88a07a39a21967e
#
_entry.id   110492197bc07e30c88a07a39a21967e
#
_cell.length_a   1.000
_cell.length_b   1.000
_cell.length_c   1.000
_cell.angle_alpha   90.00
_cell.angle_beta   90.00
_cell.angle_gamma   90.00
#
_symmetry.space_group_name_H-M   'P 1'
#
loop_
_entity.id
_entity.type
_entity.pdbx_description
1 polymer ?
#
loop_
_entity_poly.entity_id
_entity_poly.type
_entity_poly.pdbx_seq_one_letter_code
_entity_poly.pdbx_strand_id
1 'polypeptide(L)'
;MYSPYDFAIDPDMSKNYFTQAHRNELEWNFNLLKKKFIDKGYYVVITEMGATDKCNTEQRIAWGTFYVQRTRQLKMACVVWDNNSWNTNWDANEKFGLFHRDKGTFEPDSYVNALINAAKY
;
A
#
# COMPACT_ATOMS: atom_id res chain seq x y z
N MET A 1 7.52 -1.78 2.93
CA MET A 1 7.62 -0.35 3.33
C MET A 1 6.22 0.21 3.51
N TYR A 2 5.88 0.50 4.74
CA TYR A 2 4.58 1.06 5.14
C TYR A 2 4.72 2.58 5.31
N SER A 3 4.59 3.28 4.21
CA SER A 3 4.72 4.74 4.17
C SER A 3 3.54 5.36 3.42
N PRO A 4 3.04 6.54 3.82
CA PRO A 4 3.37 7.24 5.07
C PRO A 4 2.88 6.47 6.30
N TYR A 5 3.61 6.54 7.40
CA TYR A 5 3.31 5.75 8.60
C TYR A 5 1.91 6.01 9.16
N ASP A 6 1.54 7.26 9.32
CA ASP A 6 0.25 7.68 9.89
C ASP A 6 -0.94 7.23 9.04
N PHE A 7 -0.81 7.22 7.71
CA PHE A 7 -1.84 6.69 6.82
C PHE A 7 -1.83 5.16 6.75
N ALA A 8 -0.64 4.57 6.56
CA ALA A 8 -0.51 3.17 6.17
C ALA A 8 -0.62 2.20 7.34
N ILE A 9 -0.12 2.55 8.53
CA ILE A 9 0.02 1.60 9.65
C ILE A 9 -0.50 2.11 10.99
N ASP A 10 -0.48 3.43 11.26
CA ASP A 10 -1.00 3.98 12.51
C ASP A 10 -2.46 3.58 12.70
N PRO A 11 -2.85 2.98 13.85
CA PRO A 11 -4.22 2.54 14.09
C PRO A 11 -5.22 3.68 14.31
N ASP A 12 -4.77 4.91 14.42
CA ASP A 12 -5.64 6.08 14.61
C ASP A 12 -6.59 6.26 13.42
N MET A 13 -7.87 5.99 13.66
CA MET A 13 -8.93 6.05 12.66
C MET A 13 -9.13 7.45 12.07
N SER A 14 -8.68 8.52 12.76
CA SER A 14 -8.76 9.89 12.25
C SER A 14 -7.76 10.17 11.13
N LYS A 15 -6.68 9.38 11.05
CA LYS A 15 -5.63 9.45 10.02
C LYS A 15 -5.97 8.60 8.80
N ASN A 16 -7.14 8.80 8.24
CA ASN A 16 -7.74 7.96 7.20
C ASN A 16 -7.71 8.59 5.80
N TYR A 17 -7.10 9.77 5.63
CA TYR A 17 -7.10 10.52 4.37
C TYR A 17 -5.70 10.55 3.74
N PHE A 18 -5.62 10.20 2.44
CA PHE A 18 -4.38 10.22 1.66
C PHE A 18 -4.14 11.60 1.05
N THR A 19 -3.26 12.39 1.66
CA THR A 19 -3.02 13.80 1.34
C THR A 19 -1.90 14.01 0.33
N GLN A 20 -1.73 15.26 -0.15
CA GLN A 20 -0.58 15.64 -0.96
C GLN A 20 0.75 15.53 -0.19
N ALA A 21 0.76 15.82 1.11
CA ALA A 21 1.94 15.63 1.95
C ALA A 21 2.39 14.16 1.98
N HIS A 22 1.45 13.23 2.07
CA HIS A 22 1.71 11.80 1.99
C HIS A 22 2.30 11.37 0.63
N ARG A 23 1.80 11.95 -0.47
CA ARG A 23 2.37 11.72 -1.81
C ARG A 23 3.82 12.20 -1.89
N ASN A 24 4.10 13.37 -1.35
CA ASN A 24 5.45 13.94 -1.34
C ASN A 24 6.42 13.08 -0.51
N GLU A 25 5.96 12.52 0.62
CA GLU A 25 6.76 11.60 1.44
C GLU A 25 7.08 10.31 0.67
N LEU A 26 6.10 9.72 0.00
CA LEU A 26 6.32 8.54 -0.85
C LEU A 26 7.31 8.84 -1.99
N GLU A 27 7.15 9.97 -2.67
CA GLU A 27 8.09 10.39 -3.73
C GLU A 27 9.52 10.54 -3.19
N TRP A 28 9.67 11.14 -2.02
CA TRP A 28 10.98 11.26 -1.39
C TRP A 28 11.61 9.89 -1.10
N ASN A 29 10.84 8.98 -0.50
CA ASN A 29 11.28 7.61 -0.19
C ASN A 29 11.67 6.83 -1.46
N PHE A 30 10.84 6.87 -2.49
CA PHE A 30 11.10 6.16 -3.74
C PHE A 30 12.31 6.74 -4.47
N ASN A 31 12.46 8.06 -4.52
CA ASN A 31 13.60 8.71 -5.14
C ASN A 31 14.91 8.41 -4.39
N LEU A 32 14.85 8.26 -3.06
CA LEU A 32 15.99 7.84 -2.25
C LEU A 32 16.44 6.41 -2.61
N LEU A 33 15.48 5.47 -2.73
CA LEU A 33 15.75 4.10 -3.17
C LEU A 33 16.32 4.07 -4.60
N LYS A 34 15.71 4.84 -5.49
CA LYS A 34 16.19 4.97 -6.87
C LYS A 34 17.64 5.42 -6.90
N LYS A 35 17.96 6.53 -6.26
CA LYS A 35 19.32 7.11 -6.22
C LYS A 35 20.34 6.16 -5.59
N LYS A 36 19.95 5.47 -4.53
CA LYS A 36 20.87 4.58 -3.79
C LYS A 36 21.13 3.26 -4.50
N PHE A 37 20.16 2.73 -5.25
CA PHE A 37 20.22 1.38 -5.79
C PHE A 37 19.99 1.33 -7.30
N ILE A 38 18.84 1.77 -7.79
CA ILE A 38 18.46 1.62 -9.20
C ILE A 38 19.46 2.31 -10.14
N ASP A 39 19.84 3.55 -9.82
CA ASP A 39 20.79 4.34 -10.62
C ASP A 39 22.22 3.76 -10.62
N LYS A 40 22.47 2.82 -9.71
CA LYS A 40 23.73 2.06 -9.63
C LYS A 40 23.64 0.65 -10.25
N GLY A 41 22.52 0.33 -10.89
CA GLY A 41 22.31 -0.95 -11.54
C GLY A 41 21.81 -2.08 -10.65
N TYR A 42 21.39 -1.80 -9.41
CA TYR A 42 20.80 -2.79 -8.52
C TYR A 42 19.28 -2.84 -8.67
N TYR A 43 18.70 -4.01 -8.46
CA TYR A 43 17.25 -4.18 -8.38
C TYR A 43 16.75 -3.86 -7.00
N VAL A 44 15.51 -3.34 -6.92
CA VAL A 44 14.81 -3.07 -5.66
C VAL A 44 13.50 -3.81 -5.66
N VAL A 45 13.27 -4.58 -4.60
CA VAL A 45 11.98 -5.21 -4.30
C VAL A 45 11.51 -4.74 -2.93
N ILE A 46 10.34 -4.11 -2.90
CA ILE A 46 9.66 -3.77 -1.64
C ILE A 46 8.84 -4.99 -1.25
N THR A 47 9.37 -5.76 -0.32
CA THR A 47 8.83 -7.08 0.05
C THR A 47 7.50 -7.03 0.79
N GLU A 48 7.17 -5.89 1.38
CA GLU A 48 5.89 -5.65 2.01
C GLU A 48 5.44 -4.20 1.81
N MET A 49 4.20 -4.02 1.35
CA MET A 49 3.50 -2.74 1.33
C MET A 49 2.02 -2.97 1.62
N GLY A 50 1.37 -2.02 2.25
CA GLY A 50 -0.04 -2.10 2.59
C GLY A 50 -0.51 -0.83 3.27
N ALA A 51 -1.82 -0.65 3.31
CA ALA A 51 -2.49 0.36 4.12
C ALA A 51 -3.58 -0.31 4.94
N THR A 52 -3.52 -0.14 6.28
CA THR A 52 -4.52 -0.70 7.19
C THR A 52 -5.90 -0.13 6.89
N ASP A 53 -6.91 -0.97 7.04
CA ASP A 53 -8.28 -0.56 6.80
C ASP A 53 -8.83 0.30 7.94
N LYS A 54 -9.10 1.56 7.63
CA LYS A 54 -9.70 2.55 8.54
C LYS A 54 -11.10 2.97 8.05
N CYS A 55 -11.84 2.05 7.45
CA CYS A 55 -13.12 2.33 6.78
C CYS A 55 -12.96 3.37 5.64
N ASN A 56 -11.84 3.37 4.95
CA ASN A 56 -11.41 4.39 4.00
C ASN A 56 -11.00 3.81 2.64
N THR A 57 -11.78 2.89 2.12
CA THR A 57 -11.46 2.13 0.88
C THR A 57 -11.04 3.03 -0.28
N GLU A 58 -11.75 4.15 -0.53
CA GLU A 58 -11.39 5.08 -1.61
C GLU A 58 -10.00 5.71 -1.42
N GLN A 59 -9.63 6.02 -0.19
CA GLN A 59 -8.32 6.57 0.12
C GLN A 59 -7.22 5.51 -0.01
N ARG A 60 -7.52 4.25 0.36
CA ARG A 60 -6.62 3.11 0.13
C ARG A 60 -6.42 2.86 -1.37
N ILE A 61 -7.48 2.98 -2.18
CA ILE A 61 -7.39 2.91 -3.65
C ILE A 61 -6.46 4.01 -4.18
N ALA A 62 -6.66 5.25 -3.76
CA ALA A 62 -5.83 6.37 -4.20
C ALA A 62 -4.35 6.17 -3.82
N TRP A 63 -4.10 5.76 -2.58
CA TRP A 63 -2.76 5.46 -2.09
C TRP A 63 -2.11 4.29 -2.83
N GLY A 64 -2.81 3.16 -2.93
CA GLY A 64 -2.28 1.94 -3.56
C GLY A 64 -2.01 2.13 -5.05
N THR A 65 -2.91 2.81 -5.76
CA THR A 65 -2.71 3.14 -7.17
C THR A 65 -1.45 3.99 -7.35
N PHE A 66 -1.30 5.06 -6.56
CA PHE A 66 -0.11 5.91 -6.61
C PHE A 66 1.16 5.13 -6.30
N TYR A 67 1.13 4.33 -5.23
CA TYR A 67 2.27 3.53 -4.78
C TYR A 67 2.74 2.56 -5.87
N VAL A 68 1.83 1.74 -6.39
CA VAL A 68 2.15 0.70 -7.38
C VAL A 68 2.60 1.32 -8.71
N GLN A 69 1.89 2.34 -9.21
CA GLN A 69 2.28 3.03 -10.44
C GLN A 69 3.67 3.64 -10.31
N ARG A 70 3.94 4.29 -9.19
CA ARG A 70 5.20 5.00 -8.99
C ARG A 70 6.39 4.07 -8.84
N THR A 71 6.26 3.00 -8.05
CA THR A 71 7.31 1.97 -7.96
C THR A 71 7.60 1.35 -9.31
N ARG A 72 6.58 1.04 -10.09
CA ARG A 72 6.73 0.50 -11.44
C ARG A 72 7.47 1.47 -12.39
N GLN A 73 7.09 2.75 -12.42
CA GLN A 73 7.78 3.78 -13.20
C GLN A 73 9.27 3.89 -12.86
N LEU A 74 9.60 3.66 -11.60
CA LEU A 74 10.98 3.66 -11.11
C LEU A 74 11.69 2.30 -11.23
N LYS A 75 11.07 1.32 -11.90
CA LYS A 75 11.60 -0.04 -12.09
C LYS A 75 11.82 -0.81 -10.79
N MET A 76 10.95 -0.61 -9.81
CA MET A 76 10.92 -1.34 -8.56
C MET A 76 9.73 -2.30 -8.55
N ALA A 77 9.89 -3.48 -7.97
CA ALA A 77 8.78 -4.37 -7.65
C ALA A 77 8.26 -4.10 -6.23
N CYS A 78 6.99 -4.33 -6.01
CA CYS A 78 6.39 -4.30 -4.67
C CYS A 78 5.42 -5.46 -4.46
N VAL A 79 5.33 -5.92 -3.22
CA VAL A 79 4.49 -7.05 -2.80
C VAL A 79 3.51 -6.56 -1.75
N VAL A 80 2.22 -6.77 -1.99
CA VAL A 80 1.18 -6.37 -1.04
C VAL A 80 1.13 -7.32 0.15
N TRP A 81 0.97 -6.75 1.35
CA TRP A 81 0.83 -7.50 2.60
C TRP A 81 -0.64 -7.79 2.92
N ASP A 82 -0.92 -9.02 3.29
CA ASP A 82 -2.19 -9.53 3.79
C ASP A 82 -1.94 -10.38 5.04
N ASN A 83 -2.44 -9.96 6.18
CA ASN A 83 -2.29 -10.67 7.46
C ASN A 83 -3.57 -11.40 7.89
N ASN A 84 -4.58 -11.50 7.02
CA ASN A 84 -5.89 -12.08 7.34
C ASN A 84 -6.60 -11.41 8.54
N SER A 85 -6.31 -10.14 8.81
CA SER A 85 -6.97 -9.35 9.85
C SER A 85 -7.92 -8.33 9.26
N TRP A 86 -9.15 -8.26 9.79
CA TRP A 86 -10.28 -7.54 9.21
C TRP A 86 -10.85 -6.51 10.18
N ASN A 87 -11.62 -5.54 9.66
CA ASN A 87 -12.29 -4.50 10.46
C ASN A 87 -13.30 -5.03 11.49
N THR A 88 -13.73 -6.27 11.34
CA THR A 88 -14.60 -6.95 12.30
C THR A 88 -13.88 -7.37 13.59
N ASN A 89 -12.56 -7.36 13.60
CA ASN A 89 -11.74 -7.68 14.77
C ASN A 89 -11.36 -6.41 15.50
N TRP A 90 -12.18 -5.99 16.44
CA TRP A 90 -11.98 -4.75 17.22
C TRP A 90 -10.62 -4.65 17.94
N ASP A 91 -10.02 -5.80 18.26
CA ASP A 91 -8.72 -5.88 18.94
C ASP A 91 -7.51 -5.83 17.99
N ALA A 92 -7.72 -5.86 16.69
CA ALA A 92 -6.64 -5.82 15.72
C ALA A 92 -6.27 -4.38 15.37
N ASN A 93 -5.08 -3.95 15.76
CA ASN A 93 -4.54 -2.64 15.42
C ASN A 93 -4.18 -2.53 13.93
N GLU A 94 -3.83 -3.66 13.29
CA GLU A 94 -3.39 -3.72 11.91
C GLU A 94 -4.34 -4.60 11.09
N LYS A 95 -5.11 -3.99 10.22
CA LYS A 95 -6.18 -4.63 9.43
C LYS A 95 -5.81 -4.62 7.96
N PHE A 96 -4.96 -5.58 7.58
CA PHE A 96 -4.45 -5.71 6.22
C PHE A 96 -5.09 -6.87 5.43
N GLY A 97 -6.15 -7.48 5.96
CA GLY A 97 -6.86 -8.57 5.28
C GLY A 97 -7.35 -8.14 3.90
N LEU A 98 -7.09 -8.95 2.90
CA LEU A 98 -7.50 -8.75 1.51
C LEU A 98 -8.13 -10.00 0.91
N PHE A 99 -7.66 -11.19 1.27
CA PHE A 99 -8.11 -12.44 0.70
C PHE A 99 -8.77 -13.34 1.75
N HIS A 100 -10.06 -13.61 1.57
CA HIS A 100 -10.80 -14.57 2.38
C HIS A 100 -10.46 -15.99 1.93
N ARG A 101 -9.63 -16.67 2.69
CA ARG A 101 -9.14 -18.01 2.34
C ARG A 101 -10.23 -19.09 2.33
N ASP A 102 -11.25 -18.89 3.15
CA ASP A 102 -12.43 -19.76 3.23
C ASP A 102 -13.39 -19.59 2.05
N LYS A 103 -13.47 -18.37 1.50
CA LYS A 103 -14.38 -18.04 0.40
C LYS A 103 -13.69 -18.01 -0.96
N GLY A 104 -12.37 -17.93 -0.99
CA GLY A 104 -11.61 -17.74 -2.22
C GLY A 104 -11.84 -16.38 -2.90
N THR A 105 -12.18 -15.34 -2.14
CA THR A 105 -12.53 -14.01 -2.66
C THR A 105 -11.70 -12.91 -2.04
N PHE A 106 -11.51 -11.81 -2.79
CA PHE A 106 -10.88 -10.59 -2.28
C PHE A 106 -11.92 -9.61 -1.71
N GLU A 107 -11.51 -8.89 -0.65
CA GLU A 107 -12.33 -7.84 -0.03
C GLU A 107 -11.42 -6.73 0.56
N PRO A 108 -11.68 -5.45 0.23
CA PRO A 108 -12.59 -5.02 -0.83
C PRO A 108 -11.99 -5.30 -2.22
N ASP A 109 -12.76 -5.92 -3.08
CA ASP A 109 -12.32 -6.26 -4.44
C ASP A 109 -11.94 -5.02 -5.27
N SER A 110 -12.60 -3.89 -5.03
CA SER A 110 -12.28 -2.61 -5.67
C SER A 110 -10.84 -2.15 -5.39
N TYR A 111 -10.36 -2.31 -4.17
CA TYR A 111 -8.99 -1.96 -3.81
C TYR A 111 -7.98 -2.92 -4.47
N VAL A 112 -8.24 -4.22 -4.42
CA VAL A 112 -7.37 -5.22 -5.05
C VAL A 112 -7.31 -5.02 -6.57
N ASN A 113 -8.46 -4.78 -7.21
CA ASN A 113 -8.53 -4.49 -8.64
C ASN A 113 -7.77 -3.21 -9.01
N ALA A 114 -7.81 -2.18 -8.16
CA ALA A 114 -7.02 -0.96 -8.36
C ALA A 114 -5.51 -1.23 -8.33
N LEU A 115 -5.03 -2.05 -7.39
CA LEU A 115 -3.63 -2.48 -7.33
C LEU A 115 -3.21 -3.25 -8.59
N ILE A 116 -4.03 -4.21 -9.02
CA ILE A 116 -3.79 -5.01 -10.22
C ILE A 116 -3.73 -4.11 -11.47
N ASN A 117 -4.67 -3.20 -11.59
CA ASN A 117 -4.71 -2.26 -12.73
C ASN A 117 -3.53 -1.31 -12.73
N ALA A 118 -3.13 -0.80 -11.57
CA ALA A 118 -1.94 0.03 -11.42
C ALA A 118 -0.64 -0.69 -11.84
N ALA A 119 -0.59 -2.01 -11.64
CA ALA A 119 0.55 -2.84 -12.01
C ALA A 119 0.67 -3.13 -13.53
N LYS A 120 -0.41 -2.94 -14.30
CA LYS A 120 -0.41 -3.20 -15.75
C LYS A 120 0.27 -2.10 -16.58
N TYR A 121 0.30 -0.92 -16.06
CA TYR A 121 0.80 0.29 -16.74
C TYR A 121 1.93 0.91 -15.93
#